data_40fa0b48cbab38612f15fc07b7e5d89b
#
_entry.id   40fa0b48cbab38612f15fc07b7e5d89b
#
_cell.length_a   1.000
_cell.length_b   1.000
_cell.length_c   1.000
_cell.angle_alpha   90.00
_cell.angle_beta   90.00
_cell.angle_gamma   90.00
#
_symmetry.space_group_name_H-M   'P 1'
#
loop_
_entity.id
_entity.type
_entity.pdbx_description
1 polymer ?
#
loop_
_entity_poly.entity_id
_entity_poly.type
_entity_poly.pdbx_seq_one_letter_code
_entity_poly.pdbx_strand_id
1 'polypeptide(L)'
;MEQQPMKAPFYPIIYVRGYAMSRGEIDETTADPFCGFNLGSTVMRAVATAGAPPRKFVFESPVIRLASQFGYGDVYEDGYDVLDPNWLTQKNNKLAARSIVIYRYYDPASTLLGVGKTPSMEQFAQGLNDLILHLRDLAFANPANELAKKEDFRCHLVAHSMGGLVCRTFLQNPACGSPEARAAVDKFFTYATPHNGIDVAGLNVPAFSLPFDIDNFNRDKRMRDYLRLPKLPKGYDKVDLLPESALPSSRVFCMVGTNRSDYEVAAGLSRTFVGHGSDGLVRIENATLHGLNADGTLGEECAKAFAYRAHSGFFGIVNSEESFQNLVRFLFGNVRVDIWLDIDELRLPKEVLDAAKGDPVNALYQIELLASPRSKPWYLSRRTAEEDSAACLTQAQWKPGTQLYLSSVFLAEFGKVDPELPGLAYSLTLGVRVPDYEIDKRFWPNSHYEGSYLYRDTVIIQLERPTDGSDQWTIRYAWQNTGMNTATIPLQAKELDGSGIQVLLPIDSDVHGNPDAAAIKGQVRLMVSTWNPEGTWP
;
A
#
# COMPACT_ATOMS: atom_id res chain seq x y z
N MET A 1 -5.10 31.65 -4.55
CA MET A 1 -6.14 30.60 -4.57
C MET A 1 -7.17 30.94 -3.51
N GLU A 2 -8.47 30.89 -3.81
CA GLU A 2 -9.50 31.02 -2.79
C GLU A 2 -9.32 29.89 -1.76
N GLN A 3 -9.21 30.28 -0.49
CA GLN A 3 -9.10 29.31 0.59
C GLN A 3 -10.45 28.60 0.73
N GLN A 4 -10.44 27.28 0.67
CA GLN A 4 -11.64 26.47 0.79
C GLN A 4 -11.82 25.95 2.22
N PRO A 5 -13.08 25.72 2.66
CA PRO A 5 -13.35 25.13 3.97
C PRO A 5 -12.69 23.77 4.14
N MET A 6 -12.35 23.43 5.39
CA MET A 6 -11.81 22.12 5.73
C MET A 6 -12.94 21.09 5.77
N LYS A 7 -13.11 20.35 4.68
CA LYS A 7 -14.15 19.32 4.51
C LYS A 7 -13.56 18.07 3.91
N ALA A 8 -14.14 16.92 4.26
CA ALA A 8 -13.79 15.65 3.64
C ALA A 8 -13.88 15.73 2.11
N PRO A 9 -12.97 15.12 1.40
CA PRO A 9 -11.79 14.40 1.86
C PRO A 9 -10.51 15.26 1.91
N PHE A 10 -10.60 16.58 1.77
CA PHE A 10 -9.49 17.52 1.60
C PHE A 10 -9.02 18.07 2.94
N TYR A 11 -8.08 17.37 3.55
CA TYR A 11 -7.45 17.71 4.82
C TYR A 11 -5.94 17.92 4.65
N PRO A 12 -5.26 18.60 5.56
CA PRO A 12 -3.80 18.70 5.55
C PRO A 12 -3.14 17.33 5.49
N ILE A 13 -2.08 17.23 4.69
CA ILE A 13 -1.29 16.00 4.50
C ILE A 13 0.02 16.17 5.25
N ILE A 14 0.30 15.28 6.20
CA ILE A 14 1.56 15.24 6.93
C ILE A 14 2.42 14.12 6.37
N TYR A 15 3.55 14.49 5.74
CA TYR A 15 4.54 13.55 5.23
C TYR A 15 5.57 13.20 6.29
N VAL A 16 5.80 11.90 6.49
CA VAL A 16 6.76 11.36 7.45
C VAL A 16 7.78 10.51 6.73
N ARG A 17 9.02 10.99 6.63
CA ARG A 17 10.09 10.34 5.88
C ARG A 17 10.55 9.02 6.54
N GLY A 18 11.23 8.19 5.73
CA GLY A 18 11.94 7.00 6.16
C GLY A 18 13.27 7.27 6.87
N TYR A 19 13.95 6.18 7.21
CA TYR A 19 15.23 6.17 7.90
C TYR A 19 16.36 6.72 7.03
N ALA A 20 17.22 7.57 7.62
CA ALA A 20 18.48 7.99 7.07
C ALA A 20 19.60 7.22 7.79
N MET A 21 20.38 6.42 7.06
CA MET A 21 21.34 5.48 7.65
C MET A 21 22.63 6.12 8.15
N SER A 22 23.05 7.21 7.54
CA SER A 22 24.32 7.87 7.87
C SER A 22 24.09 9.32 8.28
N ARG A 23 25.08 9.89 8.98
CA ARG A 23 25.06 11.32 9.31
C ARG A 23 25.00 12.19 8.07
N GLY A 24 25.70 11.80 6.99
CA GLY A 24 25.64 12.52 5.72
C GLY A 24 24.23 12.52 5.14
N GLU A 25 23.53 11.38 5.15
CA GLU A 25 22.13 11.30 4.69
C GLU A 25 21.17 12.09 5.58
N ILE A 26 21.42 12.13 6.90
CA ILE A 26 20.65 12.97 7.83
C ILE A 26 20.82 14.44 7.45
N ASP A 27 22.05 14.88 7.25
CA ASP A 27 22.38 16.26 6.92
C ASP A 27 21.85 16.66 5.53
N GLU A 28 21.99 15.78 4.52
CA GLU A 28 21.39 15.98 3.17
C GLU A 28 19.87 16.05 3.25
N THR A 29 19.26 15.15 4.01
CA THR A 29 17.80 15.13 4.22
C THR A 29 17.32 16.40 4.89
N THR A 30 18.05 16.86 5.90
CA THR A 30 17.73 18.07 6.66
C THR A 30 17.95 19.33 5.84
N ALA A 31 18.92 19.33 4.92
CA ALA A 31 19.15 20.43 3.99
C ALA A 31 18.04 20.60 2.94
N ASP A 32 17.29 19.52 2.64
CA ASP A 32 16.14 19.58 1.75
C ASP A 32 14.87 19.97 2.53
N PRO A 33 14.20 21.08 2.19
CA PRO A 33 12.99 21.53 2.86
C PRO A 33 11.87 20.49 2.90
N PHE A 34 11.79 19.65 1.86
CA PHE A 34 10.76 18.61 1.73
C PHE A 34 11.25 17.21 2.09
N CYS A 35 12.44 17.10 2.67
CA CYS A 35 13.04 15.83 3.06
C CYS A 35 13.02 14.75 1.96
N GLY A 36 13.23 15.15 0.71
CA GLY A 36 13.25 14.26 -0.46
C GLY A 36 11.88 13.99 -1.11
N PHE A 37 10.78 14.44 -0.53
CA PHE A 37 9.45 14.25 -1.14
C PHE A 37 9.19 15.16 -2.34
N ASN A 38 10.02 16.16 -2.59
CA ASN A 38 9.95 17.02 -3.78
C ASN A 38 10.87 16.56 -4.91
N LEU A 39 11.61 15.46 -4.74
CA LEU A 39 12.49 14.95 -5.79
C LEU A 39 11.68 14.50 -7.00
N GLY A 40 12.04 15.02 -8.15
CA GLY A 40 11.47 14.64 -9.43
C GLY A 40 12.55 14.78 -10.51
N SER A 41 12.46 13.96 -11.53
CA SER A 41 13.37 14.02 -12.68
C SER A 41 12.72 13.49 -13.94
N THR A 42 13.24 13.93 -15.09
CA THR A 42 12.94 13.33 -16.38
C THR A 42 14.16 12.59 -16.87
N VAL A 43 14.04 11.29 -17.07
CA VAL A 43 15.12 10.44 -17.54
C VAL A 43 14.73 9.78 -18.86
N MET A 44 15.65 9.77 -19.83
CA MET A 44 15.52 9.04 -21.07
C MET A 44 16.31 7.73 -20.93
N ARG A 45 15.63 6.58 -21.06
CA ARG A 45 16.28 5.27 -21.07
C ARG A 45 16.37 4.72 -22.49
N ALA A 46 17.53 4.22 -22.86
CA ALA A 46 17.69 3.40 -24.05
C ALA A 46 16.89 2.09 -23.90
N VAL A 47 16.25 1.67 -24.97
CA VAL A 47 15.58 0.38 -25.04
C VAL A 47 16.54 -0.62 -25.66
N ALA A 48 16.63 -1.83 -25.09
CA ALA A 48 17.55 -2.88 -25.58
C ALA A 48 17.22 -3.39 -27.00
N THR A 49 16.05 -3.05 -27.54
CA THR A 49 15.64 -3.42 -28.89
C THR A 49 16.29 -2.48 -29.92
N ALA A 50 17.04 -3.02 -30.85
CA ALA A 50 17.70 -2.25 -31.90
C ALA A 50 16.67 -1.40 -32.69
N GLY A 51 16.98 -0.11 -32.87
CA GLY A 51 16.12 0.84 -33.58
C GLY A 51 14.89 1.36 -32.81
N ALA A 52 14.65 0.90 -31.59
CA ALA A 52 13.56 1.45 -30.78
C ALA A 52 13.95 2.84 -30.22
N PRO A 53 13.01 3.81 -30.21
CA PRO A 53 13.28 5.11 -29.64
C PRO A 53 13.49 5.00 -28.11
N PRO A 54 14.33 5.90 -27.53
CA PRO A 54 14.47 5.96 -26.09
C PRO A 54 13.13 6.23 -25.41
N ARG A 55 12.87 5.56 -24.29
CA ARG A 55 11.68 5.83 -23.49
C ARG A 55 11.94 6.96 -22.51
N LYS A 56 11.02 7.90 -22.47
CA LYS A 56 11.01 8.97 -21.49
C LYS A 56 10.33 8.46 -20.20
N PHE A 57 11.03 8.60 -19.10
CA PHE A 57 10.48 8.38 -17.76
C PHE A 57 10.43 9.74 -17.04
N VAL A 58 9.26 10.10 -16.57
CA VAL A 58 9.06 11.31 -15.78
C VAL A 58 8.78 10.88 -14.35
N PHE A 59 9.66 11.30 -13.45
CA PHE A 59 9.51 11.13 -12.02
C PHE A 59 9.18 12.49 -11.43
N GLU A 60 7.91 12.73 -11.18
CA GLU A 60 7.49 13.98 -10.56
C GLU A 60 7.23 13.77 -9.07
N SER A 61 7.69 14.72 -8.29
CA SER A 61 7.44 14.78 -6.86
C SER A 61 5.95 14.68 -6.52
N PRO A 62 5.56 13.83 -5.57
CA PRO A 62 4.18 13.80 -5.09
C PRO A 62 3.73 15.15 -4.52
N VAL A 63 4.62 15.93 -3.92
CA VAL A 63 4.35 17.28 -3.41
C VAL A 63 3.99 18.24 -4.54
N ILE A 64 4.81 18.30 -5.59
CA ILE A 64 4.55 19.17 -6.76
C ILE A 64 3.25 18.76 -7.46
N ARG A 65 2.99 17.48 -7.58
CA ARG A 65 1.77 16.97 -8.21
C ARG A 65 0.51 17.24 -7.38
N LEU A 66 0.57 17.12 -6.06
CA LEU A 66 -0.52 17.52 -5.18
C LEU A 66 -0.80 19.02 -5.29
N ALA A 67 0.25 19.84 -5.40
CA ALA A 67 0.08 21.27 -5.58
C ALA A 67 -0.56 21.60 -6.94
N SER A 68 -0.05 21.06 -8.03
CA SER A 68 -0.51 21.38 -9.40
C SER A 68 -1.87 20.76 -9.75
N GLN A 69 -2.16 19.54 -9.28
CA GLN A 69 -3.36 18.80 -9.67
C GLN A 69 -4.50 18.92 -8.66
N PHE A 70 -4.19 19.11 -7.38
CA PHE A 70 -5.16 19.08 -6.29
C PHE A 70 -5.22 20.35 -5.46
N GLY A 71 -4.46 21.38 -5.84
CA GLY A 71 -4.48 22.70 -5.20
C GLY A 71 -3.94 22.71 -3.77
N TYR A 72 -3.07 21.77 -3.43
CA TYR A 72 -2.36 21.79 -2.14
C TYR A 72 -1.24 22.82 -2.18
N GLY A 73 -1.01 23.50 -1.05
CA GLY A 73 0.11 24.41 -0.85
C GLY A 73 1.09 23.84 0.17
N ASP A 74 2.36 24.21 0.06
CA ASP A 74 3.30 24.00 1.15
C ASP A 74 3.01 24.98 2.32
N VAL A 75 3.71 24.76 3.41
CA VAL A 75 3.57 25.59 4.62
C VAL A 75 4.73 26.57 4.80
N TYR A 76 5.54 26.71 3.76
CA TYR A 76 6.59 27.71 3.75
C TYR A 76 6.04 29.04 3.24
N GLU A 77 6.09 30.07 4.04
CA GLU A 77 5.72 31.42 3.68
C GLU A 77 6.92 32.34 3.94
N ASP A 78 7.32 33.12 2.94
CA ASP A 78 8.48 34.01 3.00
C ASP A 78 9.80 33.33 3.44
N GLY A 79 9.94 32.03 3.16
CA GLY A 79 11.11 31.22 3.53
C GLY A 79 11.10 30.68 4.96
N TYR A 80 10.00 30.84 5.68
CA TYR A 80 9.84 30.30 7.05
C TYR A 80 8.91 29.09 7.07
N ASP A 81 9.30 28.09 7.84
CA ASP A 81 8.47 26.92 8.13
C ASP A 81 7.37 27.31 9.14
N VAL A 82 6.15 26.87 8.95
CA VAL A 82 5.03 27.01 9.90
C VAL A 82 5.40 26.54 11.31
N LEU A 83 6.36 25.63 11.42
CA LEU A 83 6.84 25.07 12.69
C LEU A 83 7.95 25.88 13.33
N ASP A 84 8.50 26.91 12.67
CA ASP A 84 9.52 27.77 13.26
C ASP A 84 8.87 28.60 14.38
N PRO A 85 9.35 28.49 15.65
CA PRO A 85 8.82 29.30 16.75
C PRO A 85 8.93 30.81 16.51
N ASN A 86 9.91 31.25 15.70
CA ASN A 86 10.08 32.66 15.36
C ASN A 86 9.04 33.13 14.34
N TRP A 87 8.55 32.23 13.48
CA TRP A 87 7.47 32.54 12.54
C TRP A 87 6.12 32.72 13.23
N LEU A 88 5.88 31.99 14.34
CA LEU A 88 4.67 32.10 15.17
C LEU A 88 4.46 33.49 15.78
N THR A 89 5.48 34.31 15.86
CA THR A 89 5.39 35.69 16.36
C THR A 89 4.97 36.69 15.26
N GLN A 90 4.95 36.28 14.01
CA GLN A 90 4.54 37.08 12.88
C GLN A 90 3.07 36.83 12.47
N LYS A 91 2.41 37.83 11.98
CA LYS A 91 0.96 38.09 11.90
C LYS A 91 0.01 37.06 11.26
N ASN A 92 0.44 35.93 10.73
CA ASN A 92 -0.43 35.10 9.88
C ASN A 92 -0.39 33.59 10.19
N ASN A 93 -0.31 33.21 11.43
CA ASN A 93 -0.29 31.82 11.90
C ASN A 93 -1.58 31.06 11.58
N LYS A 94 -1.80 30.73 10.29
CA LYS A 94 -3.02 30.08 9.80
C LYS A 94 -2.67 28.95 8.86
N LEU A 95 -3.14 27.74 9.19
CA LEU A 95 -3.02 26.60 8.30
C LEU A 95 -4.27 26.52 7.40
N ALA A 96 -4.06 26.37 6.09
CA ALA A 96 -5.14 26.12 5.15
C ALA A 96 -5.53 24.63 5.12
N ALA A 97 -6.77 24.31 4.72
CA ALA A 97 -7.26 22.94 4.60
C ALA A 97 -6.41 22.07 3.68
N ARG A 98 -5.96 22.61 2.54
CA ARG A 98 -5.12 21.90 1.56
C ARG A 98 -3.66 22.26 1.74
N SER A 99 -3.09 21.90 2.88
CA SER A 99 -1.67 22.12 3.20
C SER A 99 -0.89 20.83 3.21
N ILE A 100 0.37 20.89 2.76
CA ILE A 100 1.36 19.82 2.84
C ILE A 100 2.35 20.20 3.92
N VAL A 101 2.48 19.34 4.92
CA VAL A 101 3.41 19.51 6.05
C VAL A 101 4.42 18.39 6.02
N ILE A 102 5.70 18.71 6.06
CA ILE A 102 6.76 17.72 6.18
C ILE A 102 7.17 17.62 7.64
N TYR A 103 7.02 16.44 8.25
CA TYR A 103 7.49 16.21 9.61
C TYR A 103 9.00 15.99 9.61
N ARG A 104 9.74 17.01 10.02
CA ARG A 104 11.22 17.09 9.98
C ARG A 104 11.85 16.51 11.26
N TYR A 105 11.54 15.27 11.58
CA TYR A 105 11.96 14.66 12.85
C TYR A 105 13.46 14.35 12.95
N TYR A 106 14.21 14.46 11.85
CA TYR A 106 15.67 14.35 11.84
C TYR A 106 16.40 15.65 12.16
N ASP A 107 15.77 16.80 12.15
CA ASP A 107 16.42 18.09 12.40
C ASP A 107 17.24 18.08 13.70
N PRO A 108 16.73 17.55 14.84
CA PRO A 108 17.52 17.47 16.07
C PRO A 108 18.74 16.55 15.99
N ALA A 109 18.73 15.57 15.08
CA ALA A 109 19.83 14.62 14.88
C ALA A 109 20.90 15.14 13.91
N SER A 110 20.59 16.18 13.12
CA SER A 110 21.51 16.74 12.14
C SER A 110 22.62 17.57 12.78
N THR A 111 23.74 17.69 12.06
CA THR A 111 24.82 18.59 12.45
C THR A 111 24.54 20.04 12.05
N LEU A 112 23.57 20.26 11.13
CA LEU A 112 23.20 21.57 10.61
C LEU A 112 22.22 22.32 11.52
N LEU A 113 21.20 21.61 12.04
CA LEU A 113 20.09 22.20 12.80
C LEU A 113 19.95 21.63 14.22
N GLY A 114 20.75 20.62 14.59
CA GLY A 114 20.63 19.91 15.85
C GLY A 114 21.94 19.69 16.58
N VAL A 115 21.89 18.82 17.59
CA VAL A 115 23.05 18.47 18.44
C VAL A 115 23.73 17.15 18.04
N GLY A 116 23.33 16.56 16.91
CA GLY A 116 23.91 15.32 16.39
C GLY A 116 23.55 14.04 17.17
N LYS A 117 22.53 14.10 18.04
CA LYS A 117 22.02 12.93 18.78
C LYS A 117 20.70 12.48 18.19
N THR A 118 20.62 11.25 17.73
CA THR A 118 19.39 10.66 17.20
C THR A 118 18.39 10.39 18.33
N PRO A 119 17.18 10.98 18.30
CA PRO A 119 16.12 10.66 19.23
C PRO A 119 15.61 9.21 19.09
N SER A 120 14.89 8.71 20.10
CA SER A 120 14.27 7.39 20.06
C SER A 120 12.98 7.39 19.20
N MET A 121 12.49 6.19 18.84
CA MET A 121 11.20 6.03 18.13
C MET A 121 10.04 6.68 18.89
N GLU A 122 10.04 6.56 20.22
CA GLU A 122 9.03 7.15 21.08
C GLU A 122 9.09 8.69 21.05
N GLN A 123 10.30 9.25 21.04
CA GLN A 123 10.48 10.71 20.93
C GLN A 123 10.04 11.24 19.56
N PHE A 124 10.33 10.50 18.48
CA PHE A 124 9.82 10.85 17.15
C PHE A 124 8.29 10.82 17.12
N ALA A 125 7.67 9.82 17.72
CA ALA A 125 6.23 9.72 17.79
C ALA A 125 5.58 10.81 18.67
N GLN A 126 6.23 11.20 19.78
CA GLN A 126 5.79 12.32 20.61
C GLN A 126 5.88 13.64 19.84
N GLY A 127 6.96 13.87 19.09
CA GLY A 127 7.08 15.05 18.24
C GLY A 127 6.00 15.13 17.16
N LEU A 128 5.57 13.99 16.59
CA LEU A 128 4.43 13.94 15.67
C LEU A 128 3.11 14.29 16.36
N ASN A 129 2.91 13.84 17.61
CA ASN A 129 1.76 14.24 18.41
C ASN A 129 1.71 15.76 18.60
N ASP A 130 2.83 16.35 18.98
CA ASP A 130 2.91 17.79 19.26
C ASP A 130 2.70 18.61 17.97
N LEU A 131 3.24 18.14 16.85
CA LEU A 131 3.00 18.72 15.54
C LEU A 131 1.50 18.72 15.19
N ILE A 132 0.81 17.57 15.32
CA ILE A 132 -0.62 17.47 14.98
C ILE A 132 -1.47 18.43 15.84
N LEU A 133 -1.18 18.51 17.14
CA LEU A 133 -1.88 19.44 18.04
C LEU A 133 -1.61 20.91 17.65
N HIS A 134 -0.39 21.23 17.26
CA HIS A 134 -0.04 22.56 16.79
C HIS A 134 -0.75 22.92 15.48
N LEU A 135 -0.74 22.01 14.49
CA LEU A 135 -1.46 22.19 13.22
C LEU A 135 -2.97 22.35 13.45
N ARG A 136 -3.55 21.61 14.38
CA ARG A 136 -4.96 21.77 14.79
C ARG A 136 -5.25 23.19 15.25
N ASP A 137 -4.37 23.74 16.10
CA ASP A 137 -4.55 25.08 16.64
C ASP A 137 -4.41 26.16 15.54
N LEU A 138 -3.46 26.00 14.62
CA LEU A 138 -3.30 26.87 13.44
C LEU A 138 -4.49 26.77 12.46
N ALA A 139 -5.00 25.57 12.25
CA ALA A 139 -6.17 25.35 11.40
C ALA A 139 -7.43 25.97 11.98
N PHE A 140 -7.63 25.84 13.29
CA PHE A 140 -8.76 26.46 14.00
C PHE A 140 -8.68 28.00 14.01
N ALA A 141 -7.47 28.55 14.06
CA ALA A 141 -7.24 29.99 13.96
C ALA A 141 -7.52 30.57 12.57
N ASN A 142 -7.67 29.73 11.54
CA ASN A 142 -8.00 30.15 10.19
C ASN A 142 -9.53 30.14 9.95
N PRO A 143 -10.20 31.31 9.88
CA PRO A 143 -11.64 31.37 9.66
C PRO A 143 -12.09 30.75 8.33
N ALA A 144 -11.23 30.71 7.33
CA ALA A 144 -11.55 30.12 6.03
C ALA A 144 -11.76 28.60 6.09
N ASN A 145 -11.27 27.94 7.13
CA ASN A 145 -11.49 26.51 7.34
C ASN A 145 -12.91 26.19 7.86
N GLU A 146 -13.64 27.17 8.35
CA GLU A 146 -15.01 27.02 8.88
C GLU A 146 -15.14 25.92 9.97
N LEU A 147 -14.10 25.71 10.76
CA LEU A 147 -14.13 24.75 11.87
C LEU A 147 -14.96 25.30 13.03
N ALA A 148 -16.00 24.58 13.45
CA ALA A 148 -16.83 24.98 14.59
C ALA A 148 -16.08 24.83 15.92
N LYS A 149 -15.22 23.83 16.03
CA LYS A 149 -14.39 23.55 17.22
C LYS A 149 -13.07 22.88 16.81
N LYS A 150 -12.07 22.87 17.70
CA LYS A 150 -10.74 22.28 17.43
C LYS A 150 -10.81 20.77 17.11
N GLU A 151 -11.76 20.07 17.71
CA GLU A 151 -11.96 18.62 17.54
C GLU A 151 -12.48 18.24 16.13
N ASP A 152 -12.94 19.22 15.34
CA ASP A 152 -13.36 19.02 13.96
C ASP A 152 -12.15 18.97 12.99
N PHE A 153 -10.96 19.37 13.44
CA PHE A 153 -9.73 19.26 12.67
C PHE A 153 -9.43 17.82 12.29
N ARG A 154 -9.06 17.60 11.02
CA ARG A 154 -8.59 16.32 10.51
C ARG A 154 -7.33 16.52 9.69
N CYS A 155 -6.51 15.45 9.60
CA CYS A 155 -5.33 15.39 8.75
C CYS A 155 -5.11 13.96 8.21
N HIS A 156 -4.33 13.86 7.15
CA HIS A 156 -3.87 12.59 6.60
C HIS A 156 -2.40 12.37 6.95
N LEU A 157 -2.03 11.14 7.30
CA LEU A 157 -0.64 10.73 7.45
C LEU A 157 -0.19 10.00 6.19
N VAL A 158 0.94 10.42 5.63
CA VAL A 158 1.58 9.77 4.48
C VAL A 158 3.03 9.49 4.86
N ALA A 159 3.41 8.22 4.92
CA ALA A 159 4.71 7.84 5.47
C ALA A 159 5.47 6.91 4.53
N HIS A 160 6.79 7.05 4.53
CA HIS A 160 7.70 6.15 3.82
C HIS A 160 8.57 5.38 4.82
N SER A 161 8.75 4.06 4.59
CA SER A 161 9.70 3.23 5.33
C SER A 161 9.52 3.35 6.86
N MET A 162 10.59 3.66 7.61
CA MET A 162 10.56 3.86 9.07
C MET A 162 9.55 4.94 9.51
N GLY A 163 9.27 5.93 8.66
CA GLY A 163 8.25 6.94 8.97
C GLY A 163 6.88 6.34 9.27
N GLY A 164 6.55 5.22 8.63
CA GLY A 164 5.32 4.47 8.94
C GLY A 164 5.35 3.82 10.33
N LEU A 165 6.53 3.43 10.84
CA LEU A 165 6.67 2.94 12.20
C LEU A 165 6.58 4.06 13.24
N VAL A 166 7.08 5.26 12.91
CA VAL A 166 6.86 6.47 13.73
C VAL A 166 5.37 6.78 13.85
N CYS A 167 4.64 6.79 12.74
CA CYS A 167 3.19 6.97 12.73
C CYS A 167 2.46 5.89 13.53
N ARG A 168 2.84 4.63 13.39
CA ARG A 168 2.25 3.54 14.17
C ARG A 168 2.52 3.68 15.66
N THR A 169 3.76 4.05 16.04
CA THR A 169 4.10 4.31 17.44
C THR A 169 3.24 5.42 18.02
N PHE A 170 3.06 6.50 17.29
CA PHE A 170 2.15 7.59 17.67
C PHE A 170 0.69 7.11 17.83
N LEU A 171 0.18 6.33 16.87
CA LEU A 171 -1.20 5.84 16.90
C LEU A 171 -1.45 4.81 18.02
N GLN A 172 -0.51 3.88 18.23
CA GLN A 172 -0.72 2.70 19.09
C GLN A 172 -0.26 2.90 20.53
N ASN A 173 0.83 3.65 20.73
CA ASN A 173 1.43 3.83 22.06
C ASN A 173 0.80 5.01 22.80
N PRO A 174 0.03 4.77 23.88
CA PRO A 174 -0.62 5.84 24.63
C PRO A 174 0.34 6.85 25.27
N ALA A 175 1.62 6.46 25.46
CA ALA A 175 2.63 7.37 25.99
C ALA A 175 3.18 8.34 24.92
N CYS A 176 2.90 8.09 23.63
CA CYS A 176 3.43 8.86 22.51
C CYS A 176 2.36 9.70 21.80
N GLY A 177 1.12 9.24 21.78
CA GLY A 177 -0.01 9.95 21.13
C GLY A 177 -1.14 10.23 22.11
N SER A 178 -1.56 11.48 22.18
CA SER A 178 -2.76 11.86 22.95
C SER A 178 -4.04 11.41 22.22
N PRO A 179 -5.14 11.19 22.94
CA PRO A 179 -6.42 10.86 22.31
C PRO A 179 -6.87 11.90 21.29
N GLU A 180 -6.66 13.18 21.56
CA GLU A 180 -7.04 14.30 20.72
C GLU A 180 -6.25 14.31 19.41
N ALA A 181 -4.93 14.12 19.47
CA ALA A 181 -4.08 14.08 18.29
C ALA A 181 -4.39 12.83 17.41
N ARG A 182 -4.61 11.67 18.04
CA ARG A 182 -4.99 10.45 17.32
C ARG A 182 -6.35 10.58 16.64
N ALA A 183 -7.33 11.18 17.31
CA ALA A 183 -8.67 11.42 16.75
C ALA A 183 -8.65 12.37 15.53
N ALA A 184 -7.61 13.19 15.39
CA ALA A 184 -7.43 14.07 14.25
C ALA A 184 -6.98 13.32 12.98
N VAL A 185 -6.49 12.09 13.08
CA VAL A 185 -6.05 11.33 11.89
C VAL A 185 -7.25 10.73 11.18
N ASP A 186 -7.45 11.15 9.92
CA ASP A 186 -8.50 10.60 9.06
C ASP A 186 -8.02 9.34 8.31
N LYS A 187 -6.87 9.42 7.60
CA LYS A 187 -6.33 8.32 6.82
C LYS A 187 -4.82 8.19 7.01
N PHE A 188 -4.33 6.96 6.84
CA PHE A 188 -2.92 6.63 6.94
C PHE A 188 -2.46 5.84 5.72
N PHE A 189 -1.57 6.43 4.93
CA PHE A 189 -0.97 5.82 3.75
C PHE A 189 0.51 5.53 3.99
N THR A 190 0.96 4.32 3.67
CA THR A 190 2.37 3.93 3.83
C THR A 190 2.98 3.49 2.51
N TYR A 191 4.22 3.94 2.26
CA TYR A 191 5.06 3.44 1.18
C TYR A 191 6.13 2.52 1.79
N ALA A 192 6.15 1.26 1.38
CA ALA A 192 7.23 0.31 1.71
C ALA A 192 7.63 0.29 3.20
N THR A 193 6.68 0.47 4.10
CA THR A 193 6.94 0.46 5.54
C THR A 193 7.16 -0.98 6.03
N PRO A 194 8.26 -1.25 6.78
CA PRO A 194 8.52 -2.56 7.35
C PRO A 194 7.65 -2.85 8.58
N HIS A 195 6.34 -3.02 8.35
CA HIS A 195 5.35 -3.18 9.42
C HIS A 195 5.61 -4.41 10.30
N ASN A 196 6.25 -5.45 9.74
CA ASN A 196 6.71 -6.63 10.46
C ASN A 196 8.24 -6.70 10.56
N GLY A 197 8.93 -5.56 10.55
CA GLY A 197 10.38 -5.49 10.65
C GLY A 197 11.12 -5.81 9.34
N ILE A 198 12.43 -5.91 9.45
CA ILE A 198 13.33 -6.22 8.34
C ILE A 198 14.00 -7.56 8.62
N ASP A 199 14.06 -8.42 7.61
CA ASP A 199 14.78 -9.68 7.65
C ASP A 199 16.13 -9.55 6.94
N VAL A 200 17.19 -10.01 7.60
CA VAL A 200 18.54 -10.08 7.04
C VAL A 200 18.91 -11.54 6.84
N ALA A 201 19.21 -11.94 5.61
CA ALA A 201 19.49 -13.33 5.24
C ALA A 201 18.37 -14.33 5.65
N GLY A 202 17.10 -13.88 5.65
CA GLY A 202 15.97 -14.70 6.06
C GLY A 202 15.75 -14.81 7.56
N LEU A 203 16.56 -14.12 8.37
CA LEU A 203 16.45 -14.05 9.81
C LEU A 203 16.10 -12.62 10.24
N ASN A 204 15.30 -12.50 11.29
CA ASN A 204 15.03 -11.20 11.91
C ASN A 204 16.33 -10.48 12.28
N VAL A 205 16.39 -9.16 12.09
CA VAL A 205 17.55 -8.35 12.43
C VAL A 205 18.01 -8.64 13.84
N PRO A 206 19.30 -9.00 14.07
CA PRO A 206 19.82 -9.29 15.40
C PRO A 206 19.68 -8.08 16.34
N ALA A 207 19.35 -8.35 17.61
CA ALA A 207 19.25 -7.33 18.65
C ALA A 207 20.63 -6.82 19.13
N PHE A 208 21.72 -7.12 18.43
CA PHE A 208 23.07 -6.70 18.77
C PHE A 208 23.52 -5.53 17.90
N SER A 209 24.05 -4.52 18.57
CA SER A 209 24.68 -3.29 18.10
C SER A 209 25.37 -3.38 16.74
N LEU A 210 24.62 -3.32 15.67
CA LEU A 210 25.14 -2.83 14.41
C LEU A 210 25.19 -1.30 14.50
N PRO A 211 26.18 -0.63 13.88
CA PRO A 211 26.33 0.82 14.02
C PRO A 211 25.22 1.53 13.30
N PHE A 212 24.04 1.68 13.69
CA PHE A 212 22.94 2.42 13.02
C PHE A 212 21.56 1.91 13.45
N ASP A 213 21.10 2.07 14.66
CA ASP A 213 19.71 1.93 15.13
C ASP A 213 18.82 0.89 14.36
N ILE A 214 19.48 -0.06 13.67
CA ILE A 214 18.83 -1.10 12.86
C ILE A 214 18.01 -2.05 13.74
N ASP A 215 18.29 -2.06 15.03
CA ASP A 215 17.54 -2.76 16.05
C ASP A 215 16.09 -2.25 16.19
N ASN A 216 15.81 -1.02 15.74
CA ASN A 216 14.43 -0.51 15.64
C ASN A 216 13.52 -1.37 14.76
N PHE A 217 14.09 -2.18 13.87
CA PHE A 217 13.34 -3.11 13.01
C PHE A 217 13.32 -4.55 13.54
N ASN A 218 13.82 -4.77 14.76
CA ASN A 218 13.75 -6.08 15.41
C ASN A 218 12.35 -6.31 15.98
N ARG A 219 11.63 -7.29 15.39
CA ARG A 219 10.24 -7.59 15.74
C ARG A 219 10.07 -8.24 17.12
N ASP A 220 11.05 -9.01 17.57
CA ASP A 220 10.89 -9.83 18.77
C ASP A 220 11.03 -9.03 20.06
N LYS A 221 11.74 -7.93 20.02
CA LYS A 221 12.01 -7.10 21.19
C LYS A 221 11.62 -5.64 20.95
N ARG A 222 12.40 -4.93 20.13
CA ARG A 222 12.33 -3.46 20.04
C ARG A 222 11.00 -2.97 19.46
N MET A 223 10.49 -3.61 18.39
CA MET A 223 9.21 -3.22 17.81
C MET A 223 8.03 -3.45 18.77
N ARG A 224 8.05 -4.55 19.51
CA ARG A 224 7.02 -4.81 20.52
C ARG A 224 7.00 -3.75 21.62
N ASP A 225 8.18 -3.27 22.02
CA ASP A 225 8.31 -2.27 23.08
C ASP A 225 7.72 -0.92 22.67
N TYR A 226 8.16 -0.34 21.54
CA TYR A 226 7.69 0.99 21.17
C TYR A 226 6.28 1.00 20.57
N LEU A 227 5.84 -0.09 19.90
CA LEU A 227 4.47 -0.22 19.38
C LEU A 227 3.46 -0.54 20.49
N ARG A 228 3.92 -0.94 21.69
CA ARG A 228 3.02 -1.33 22.79
C ARG A 228 1.97 -2.34 22.37
N LEU A 229 2.39 -3.34 21.59
CA LEU A 229 1.49 -4.38 21.14
C LEU A 229 0.90 -5.13 22.34
N PRO A 230 -0.43 -5.32 22.38
CA PRO A 230 -1.06 -6.18 23.37
C PRO A 230 -0.64 -7.64 23.16
N LYS A 231 -1.18 -8.54 23.98
CA LYS A 231 -0.97 -9.97 23.78
C LYS A 231 -1.45 -10.36 22.38
N LEU A 232 -0.55 -10.97 21.60
CA LEU A 232 -0.86 -11.37 20.24
C LEU A 232 -1.91 -12.48 20.20
N PRO A 233 -2.70 -12.59 19.13
CA PRO A 233 -3.58 -13.71 18.88
C PRO A 233 -2.80 -15.04 18.95
N LYS A 234 -3.45 -16.11 19.42
CA LYS A 234 -2.80 -17.41 19.56
C LYS A 234 -2.28 -17.93 18.22
N GLY A 235 -0.98 -18.23 18.16
CA GLY A 235 -0.33 -18.74 16.93
C GLY A 235 0.08 -17.63 15.95
N TYR A 236 -0.10 -16.35 16.30
CA TYR A 236 0.36 -15.21 15.52
C TYR A 236 1.65 -14.65 16.13
N ASP A 237 2.72 -14.64 15.37
CA ASP A 237 4.08 -14.24 15.81
C ASP A 237 4.56 -12.91 15.22
N LYS A 238 3.79 -12.35 14.26
CA LYS A 238 4.10 -11.09 13.60
C LYS A 238 3.72 -9.87 14.46
N VAL A 239 4.33 -8.72 14.13
CA VAL A 239 4.09 -7.43 14.80
C VAL A 239 3.35 -6.42 13.93
N ASP A 240 2.84 -6.86 12.79
CA ASP A 240 2.08 -6.09 11.79
C ASP A 240 0.60 -5.88 12.18
N LEU A 241 0.36 -5.63 13.45
CA LEU A 241 -0.99 -5.43 14.00
C LEU A 241 -1.22 -3.97 14.39
N LEU A 242 -2.36 -3.43 13.97
CA LEU A 242 -2.85 -2.10 14.35
C LEU A 242 -4.18 -2.25 15.09
N PRO A 243 -4.27 -1.87 16.39
CA PRO A 243 -5.53 -1.90 17.11
C PRO A 243 -6.61 -1.05 16.40
N GLU A 244 -7.79 -1.61 16.17
CA GLU A 244 -8.93 -0.92 15.55
C GLU A 244 -9.33 0.34 16.33
N SER A 245 -9.09 0.37 17.64
CA SER A 245 -9.31 1.54 18.49
C SER A 245 -8.29 2.66 18.27
N ALA A 246 -7.13 2.37 17.68
CA ALA A 246 -6.10 3.37 17.39
C ALA A 246 -6.40 4.09 16.07
N LEU A 247 -6.64 3.32 15.03
CA LEU A 247 -7.14 3.75 13.72
C LEU A 247 -7.77 2.54 13.04
N PRO A 248 -9.01 2.62 12.55
CA PRO A 248 -9.64 1.51 11.83
C PRO A 248 -8.80 1.03 10.65
N SER A 249 -8.63 -0.28 10.50
CA SER A 249 -7.88 -0.92 9.40
C SER A 249 -8.38 -0.47 8.02
N SER A 250 -9.67 -0.18 7.90
CA SER A 250 -10.29 0.37 6.70
C SER A 250 -9.75 1.73 6.27
N ARG A 251 -9.13 2.50 7.18
CA ARG A 251 -8.54 3.82 6.94
C ARG A 251 -7.02 3.78 6.70
N VAL A 252 -6.47 2.59 6.53
CA VAL A 252 -5.03 2.38 6.30
C VAL A 252 -4.80 1.79 4.91
N PHE A 253 -3.76 2.27 4.23
CA PHE A 253 -3.33 1.74 2.94
C PHE A 253 -1.83 1.45 2.94
N CYS A 254 -1.46 0.23 2.53
CA CYS A 254 -0.09 -0.21 2.40
C CYS A 254 0.32 -0.31 0.92
N MET A 255 1.13 0.62 0.43
CA MET A 255 1.74 0.56 -0.89
C MET A 255 3.05 -0.20 -0.82
N VAL A 256 3.11 -1.36 -1.48
CA VAL A 256 4.20 -2.33 -1.36
C VAL A 256 5.08 -2.31 -2.60
N GLY A 257 6.38 -2.10 -2.42
CA GLY A 257 7.38 -2.22 -3.48
C GLY A 257 7.77 -3.68 -3.70
N THR A 258 8.08 -4.03 -4.96
CA THR A 258 8.42 -5.41 -5.33
C THR A 258 9.68 -5.54 -6.18
N ASN A 259 10.39 -4.44 -6.46
CA ASN A 259 11.59 -4.45 -7.30
C ASN A 259 12.86 -4.33 -6.47
N ARG A 260 13.52 -5.44 -6.23
CA ARG A 260 14.82 -5.47 -5.55
C ARG A 260 16.00 -5.05 -6.43
N SER A 261 15.83 -5.06 -7.76
CA SER A 261 16.94 -4.91 -8.71
C SER A 261 17.43 -3.48 -8.84
N ASP A 262 16.53 -2.51 -8.67
CA ASP A 262 16.81 -1.09 -8.82
C ASP A 262 17.10 -0.38 -7.48
N TYR A 263 17.20 -1.12 -6.38
CA TYR A 263 17.59 -0.57 -5.09
C TYR A 263 19.11 -0.39 -5.03
N GLU A 264 19.58 0.85 -5.07
CA GLU A 264 20.97 1.21 -4.85
C GLU A 264 21.20 1.37 -3.36
N VAL A 265 21.94 0.43 -2.80
CA VAL A 265 22.28 0.47 -1.37
C VAL A 265 23.44 1.39 -1.14
N ALA A 266 23.23 2.50 -0.45
CA ALA A 266 24.29 3.18 0.25
C ALA A 266 24.87 2.23 1.32
N ALA A 267 26.22 2.08 1.33
CA ALA A 267 26.98 1.37 2.35
C ALA A 267 26.95 -0.18 2.37
N GLY A 268 26.85 -0.87 1.23
CA GLY A 268 27.24 -2.29 1.16
C GLY A 268 26.28 -3.31 1.79
N LEU A 269 25.10 -2.92 2.24
CA LEU A 269 24.01 -3.83 2.57
C LEU A 269 23.35 -4.28 1.28
N SER A 270 23.96 -5.25 0.65
CA SER A 270 23.69 -5.71 -0.70
C SER A 270 22.36 -6.43 -0.81
N ARG A 271 21.81 -6.43 -2.05
CA ARG A 271 20.71 -7.24 -2.60
C ARG A 271 20.66 -8.70 -2.09
N THR A 272 21.77 -9.20 -1.59
CA THR A 272 21.95 -10.56 -1.06
C THR A 272 21.32 -10.75 0.33
N PHE A 273 21.08 -9.68 1.09
CA PHE A 273 20.65 -9.81 2.48
C PHE A 273 19.15 -10.03 2.66
N VAL A 274 18.29 -9.42 1.83
CA VAL A 274 16.83 -9.49 2.05
C VAL A 274 16.17 -10.64 1.28
N GLY A 275 16.79 -11.12 0.21
CA GLY A 275 16.30 -12.25 -0.57
C GLY A 275 15.18 -11.90 -1.56
N HIS A 276 14.51 -12.94 -2.06
CA HIS A 276 13.43 -12.86 -3.04
C HIS A 276 12.15 -12.25 -2.43
N GLY A 277 11.26 -11.73 -3.27
CA GLY A 277 9.98 -11.17 -2.84
C GLY A 277 10.13 -9.92 -1.98
N SER A 278 10.94 -8.94 -2.43
CA SER A 278 11.19 -7.68 -1.71
C SER A 278 11.36 -6.48 -2.66
N ASP A 279 11.35 -5.27 -2.10
CA ASP A 279 11.71 -4.03 -2.79
C ASP A 279 13.21 -3.69 -2.72
N GLY A 280 14.03 -4.63 -2.24
CA GLY A 280 15.45 -4.48 -1.98
C GLY A 280 15.80 -4.27 -0.51
N LEU A 281 14.87 -3.85 0.33
CA LEU A 281 15.04 -3.67 1.77
C LEU A 281 13.95 -4.35 2.60
N VAL A 282 12.70 -4.24 2.20
CA VAL A 282 11.54 -4.77 2.92
C VAL A 282 10.91 -5.91 2.12
N ARG A 283 10.69 -7.06 2.77
CA ARG A 283 9.94 -8.16 2.17
C ARG A 283 8.48 -7.79 1.98
N ILE A 284 7.88 -8.25 0.89
CA ILE A 284 6.47 -8.03 0.57
C ILE A 284 5.57 -8.40 1.74
N GLU A 285 5.82 -9.54 2.38
CA GLU A 285 5.05 -10.05 3.51
C GLU A 285 5.20 -9.22 4.81
N ASN A 286 6.23 -8.37 4.90
CA ASN A 286 6.50 -7.51 6.05
C ASN A 286 5.99 -6.07 5.85
N ALA A 287 5.46 -5.75 4.66
CA ALA A 287 5.05 -4.40 4.30
C ALA A 287 3.54 -4.14 4.40
N THR A 288 2.79 -5.08 4.97
CA THR A 288 1.33 -4.99 5.14
C THR A 288 0.93 -4.95 6.61
N LEU A 289 -0.30 -4.52 6.88
CA LEU A 289 -0.89 -4.44 8.22
C LEU A 289 -2.20 -5.20 8.32
N HIS A 290 -2.49 -5.69 9.51
CA HIS A 290 -3.79 -6.23 9.91
C HIS A 290 -4.40 -5.42 11.05
N GLY A 291 -5.71 -5.32 11.08
CA GLY A 291 -6.43 -4.83 12.23
C GLY A 291 -6.28 -5.77 13.43
N LEU A 292 -6.37 -5.24 14.62
CA LEU A 292 -6.45 -6.00 15.86
C LEU A 292 -7.72 -5.61 16.60
N ASN A 293 -8.65 -6.54 16.73
CA ASN A 293 -9.91 -6.32 17.41
C ASN A 293 -9.73 -6.16 18.93
N ALA A 294 -10.68 -5.50 19.58
CA ALA A 294 -10.64 -5.25 21.02
C ALA A 294 -10.65 -6.54 21.87
N ASP A 295 -11.18 -7.64 21.35
CA ASP A 295 -11.18 -8.95 21.99
C ASP A 295 -9.84 -9.71 21.82
N GLY A 296 -8.87 -9.11 21.11
CA GLY A 296 -7.56 -9.70 20.84
C GLY A 296 -7.55 -10.70 19.68
N THR A 297 -8.62 -10.75 18.87
CA THR A 297 -8.64 -11.52 17.63
C THR A 297 -8.06 -10.71 16.47
N LEU A 298 -7.60 -11.43 15.44
CA LEU A 298 -7.13 -10.81 14.20
C LEU A 298 -8.30 -10.12 13.50
N GLY A 299 -8.15 -8.84 13.19
CA GLY A 299 -9.10 -8.06 12.41
C GLY A 299 -8.87 -8.19 10.91
N GLU A 300 -9.50 -7.32 10.14
CA GLU A 300 -9.32 -7.28 8.69
C GLU A 300 -7.92 -6.82 8.29
N GLU A 301 -7.43 -7.35 7.18
CA GLU A 301 -6.20 -6.86 6.58
C GLU A 301 -6.43 -5.46 6.00
N CYS A 302 -5.48 -4.54 6.21
CA CYS A 302 -5.54 -3.20 5.65
C CYS A 302 -5.47 -3.23 4.12
N ALA A 303 -6.04 -2.22 3.49
CA ALA A 303 -5.95 -2.07 2.04
C ALA A 303 -4.48 -2.08 1.60
N LYS A 304 -4.18 -2.81 0.51
CA LYS A 304 -2.82 -2.95 -0.04
C LYS A 304 -2.82 -2.98 -1.55
N ALA A 305 -1.74 -2.44 -2.13
CA ALA A 305 -1.43 -2.59 -3.55
C ALA A 305 0.07 -2.73 -3.76
N PHE A 306 0.45 -3.17 -4.95
CA PHE A 306 1.82 -3.55 -5.27
C PHE A 306 2.32 -2.81 -6.50
N ALA A 307 3.57 -2.32 -6.47
CA ALA A 307 4.22 -1.71 -7.61
C ALA A 307 5.63 -2.31 -7.81
N TYR A 308 5.99 -2.57 -9.06
CA TYR A 308 7.33 -2.99 -9.41
C TYR A 308 8.30 -1.81 -9.30
N ARG A 309 8.55 -1.40 -8.05
CA ARG A 309 9.39 -0.27 -7.66
C ARG A 309 10.30 -0.65 -6.52
N ALA A 310 11.48 -0.04 -6.50
CA ALA A 310 12.45 -0.21 -5.43
C ALA A 310 12.03 0.55 -4.16
N HIS A 311 12.65 0.23 -3.05
CA HIS A 311 12.38 0.87 -1.76
C HIS A 311 12.55 2.39 -1.79
N SER A 312 13.58 2.88 -2.46
CA SER A 312 13.91 4.31 -2.59
C SER A 312 14.74 4.58 -3.85
N GLY A 313 15.19 5.82 -4.04
CA GLY A 313 15.99 6.24 -5.18
C GLY A 313 15.15 6.72 -6.36
N PHE A 314 15.79 6.94 -7.52
CA PHE A 314 15.13 7.46 -8.72
C PHE A 314 14.00 6.57 -9.24
N PHE A 315 14.11 5.27 -9.09
CA PHE A 315 13.09 4.28 -9.45
C PHE A 315 12.32 3.78 -8.22
N GLY A 316 12.40 4.56 -7.14
CA GLY A 316 11.77 4.26 -5.87
C GLY A 316 10.25 4.40 -5.91
N ILE A 317 9.63 3.75 -4.94
CA ILE A 317 8.18 3.67 -4.83
C ILE A 317 7.54 5.04 -4.62
N VAL A 318 8.17 5.94 -3.85
CA VAL A 318 7.58 7.25 -3.48
C VAL A 318 7.33 8.14 -4.70
N ASN A 319 8.25 8.14 -5.67
CA ASN A 319 8.22 9.04 -6.84
C ASN A 319 7.57 8.40 -8.08
N SER A 320 6.93 7.24 -7.94
CA SER A 320 6.34 6.52 -9.06
C SER A 320 4.93 6.98 -9.37
N GLU A 321 4.54 6.84 -10.64
CA GLU A 321 3.17 7.12 -11.09
C GLU A 321 2.17 6.22 -10.38
N GLU A 322 2.46 4.93 -10.27
CA GLU A 322 1.58 3.94 -9.66
C GLU A 322 1.28 4.29 -8.21
N SER A 323 2.31 4.68 -7.47
CA SER A 323 2.16 5.03 -6.06
C SER A 323 1.45 6.36 -5.84
N PHE A 324 1.73 7.36 -6.68
CA PHE A 324 0.99 8.62 -6.63
C PHE A 324 -0.49 8.42 -6.95
N GLN A 325 -0.82 7.62 -7.96
CA GLN A 325 -2.19 7.34 -8.34
C GLN A 325 -2.94 6.57 -7.25
N ASN A 326 -2.27 5.65 -6.54
CA ASN A 326 -2.85 4.99 -5.37
C ASN A 326 -3.07 5.97 -4.21
N LEU A 327 -2.09 6.85 -3.93
CA LEU A 327 -2.21 7.86 -2.89
C LEU A 327 -3.44 8.75 -3.11
N VAL A 328 -3.54 9.41 -4.28
CA VAL A 328 -4.62 10.37 -4.51
C VAL A 328 -6.00 9.70 -4.61
N ARG A 329 -6.07 8.46 -5.11
CA ARG A 329 -7.32 7.72 -5.14
C ARG A 329 -7.72 7.23 -3.75
N PHE A 330 -6.78 6.79 -2.93
CA PHE A 330 -7.07 6.46 -1.53
C PHE A 330 -7.53 7.70 -0.74
N LEU A 331 -6.86 8.84 -0.91
CA LEU A 331 -7.24 10.06 -0.20
C LEU A 331 -8.56 10.63 -0.71
N PHE A 332 -8.75 10.71 -2.03
CA PHE A 332 -9.80 11.51 -2.67
C PHE A 332 -10.73 10.74 -3.61
N GLY A 333 -10.56 9.41 -3.75
CA GLY A 333 -11.35 8.58 -4.65
C GLY A 333 -12.80 8.38 -4.19
N ASN A 334 -13.57 7.71 -5.03
CA ASN A 334 -15.02 7.58 -4.86
C ASN A 334 -15.47 6.15 -4.58
N VAL A 335 -14.69 5.15 -5.02
CA VAL A 335 -15.03 3.73 -4.91
C VAL A 335 -13.83 2.96 -4.40
N ARG A 336 -14.04 2.09 -3.43
CA ARG A 336 -13.09 1.07 -2.96
C ARG A 336 -13.51 -0.29 -3.52
N VAL A 337 -12.54 -1.04 -4.03
CA VAL A 337 -12.72 -2.43 -4.47
C VAL A 337 -11.64 -3.28 -3.82
N ASP A 338 -12.03 -4.20 -2.96
CA ASP A 338 -11.15 -5.22 -2.40
C ASP A 338 -11.26 -6.49 -3.23
N ILE A 339 -10.14 -7.05 -3.65
CA ILE A 339 -10.02 -8.15 -4.60
C ILE A 339 -9.56 -9.39 -3.88
N TRP A 340 -10.39 -10.43 -3.94
CA TRP A 340 -10.14 -11.73 -3.34
C TRP A 340 -10.15 -12.83 -4.40
N LEU A 341 -9.41 -13.88 -4.16
CA LEU A 341 -9.51 -15.14 -4.90
C LEU A 341 -9.99 -16.23 -3.94
N ASP A 342 -11.18 -16.76 -4.22
CA ASP A 342 -11.74 -17.90 -3.52
C ASP A 342 -11.49 -19.15 -4.37
N ILE A 343 -10.83 -20.18 -3.79
CA ILE A 343 -10.43 -21.39 -4.51
C ILE A 343 -11.21 -22.57 -3.96
N ASP A 344 -12.08 -23.14 -4.79
CA ASP A 344 -12.93 -24.29 -4.43
C ASP A 344 -12.27 -25.62 -4.78
N GLU A 345 -11.56 -25.68 -5.92
CA GLU A 345 -10.89 -26.90 -6.40
C GLU A 345 -9.51 -26.56 -6.98
N LEU A 346 -8.52 -27.35 -6.58
CA LEU A 346 -7.22 -27.46 -7.25
C LEU A 346 -6.98 -28.93 -7.58
N ARG A 347 -6.91 -29.23 -8.86
CA ARG A 347 -6.67 -30.60 -9.33
C ARG A 347 -5.25 -30.72 -9.87
N LEU A 348 -4.52 -31.71 -9.33
CA LEU A 348 -3.19 -32.08 -9.82
C LEU A 348 -3.30 -32.84 -11.16
N PRO A 349 -2.28 -32.77 -12.03
CA PRO A 349 -2.25 -33.57 -13.26
C PRO A 349 -2.26 -35.07 -12.92
N LYS A 350 -3.02 -35.85 -13.67
CA LYS A 350 -3.09 -37.32 -13.46
C LYS A 350 -1.73 -38.00 -13.60
N GLU A 351 -0.90 -37.56 -14.54
CA GLU A 351 0.47 -38.06 -14.71
C GLU A 351 1.29 -37.95 -13.41
N VAL A 352 1.17 -36.81 -12.71
CA VAL A 352 1.85 -36.56 -11.42
C VAL A 352 1.28 -37.48 -10.36
N LEU A 353 -0.06 -37.62 -10.27
CA LEU A 353 -0.72 -38.48 -9.29
C LEU A 353 -0.37 -39.97 -9.51
N ASP A 354 -0.36 -40.42 -10.77
CA ASP A 354 0.01 -41.81 -11.13
C ASP A 354 1.48 -42.09 -10.80
N ALA A 355 2.36 -41.12 -10.98
CA ALA A 355 3.78 -41.23 -10.65
C ALA A 355 4.04 -41.16 -9.13
N ALA A 356 3.23 -40.41 -8.39
CA ALA A 356 3.35 -40.23 -6.94
C ALA A 356 3.01 -41.53 -6.19
N LYS A 357 2.09 -42.35 -6.69
CA LYS A 357 1.67 -43.63 -6.07
C LYS A 357 1.32 -43.50 -4.59
N GLY A 358 0.83 -42.32 -4.18
CA GLY A 358 0.47 -42.02 -2.81
C GLY A 358 1.53 -41.26 -2.01
N ASP A 359 2.72 -41.01 -2.58
CA ASP A 359 3.69 -40.10 -1.96
C ASP A 359 3.17 -38.65 -2.04
N PRO A 360 3.56 -37.75 -1.11
CA PRO A 360 3.15 -36.36 -1.13
C PRO A 360 3.63 -35.63 -2.40
N VAL A 361 2.75 -34.82 -2.96
CA VAL A 361 3.06 -33.93 -4.06
C VAL A 361 3.15 -32.50 -3.53
N ASN A 362 4.31 -31.87 -3.76
CA ASN A 362 4.52 -30.46 -3.48
C ASN A 362 4.28 -29.66 -4.74
N ALA A 363 3.50 -28.60 -4.63
CA ALA A 363 3.30 -27.62 -5.69
C ALA A 363 3.20 -26.22 -5.08
N LEU A 364 3.75 -25.23 -5.78
CA LEU A 364 3.65 -23.83 -5.44
C LEU A 364 2.75 -23.13 -6.46
N TYR A 365 1.60 -22.63 -6.01
CA TYR A 365 0.70 -21.84 -6.84
C TYR A 365 1.09 -20.38 -6.73
N GLN A 366 1.57 -19.81 -7.85
CA GLN A 366 1.94 -18.41 -7.99
C GLN A 366 0.74 -17.65 -8.57
N ILE A 367 0.09 -16.83 -7.73
CA ILE A 367 -1.08 -16.04 -8.11
C ILE A 367 -0.61 -14.65 -8.56
N GLU A 368 -0.86 -14.33 -9.82
CA GLU A 368 -0.55 -13.06 -10.44
C GLU A 368 -1.80 -12.16 -10.46
N LEU A 369 -1.60 -10.86 -10.27
CA LEU A 369 -2.65 -9.86 -10.34
C LEU A 369 -2.15 -8.58 -11.01
N LEU A 370 -2.85 -8.15 -12.06
CA LEU A 370 -2.65 -6.85 -12.69
C LEU A 370 -3.97 -6.08 -12.67
N ALA A 371 -4.02 -4.96 -11.99
CA ALA A 371 -5.19 -4.09 -11.97
C ALA A 371 -4.84 -2.73 -12.58
N SER A 372 -5.54 -2.32 -13.64
CA SER A 372 -5.28 -1.07 -14.36
C SER A 372 -6.57 -0.32 -14.65
N PRO A 373 -6.65 0.99 -14.40
CA PRO A 373 -7.76 1.79 -14.88
C PRO A 373 -7.78 1.79 -16.41
N ARG A 374 -8.96 1.84 -16.99
CA ARG A 374 -9.13 1.80 -18.44
C ARG A 374 -8.29 2.87 -19.14
N SER A 375 -7.59 2.46 -20.20
CA SER A 375 -6.77 3.32 -21.07
C SER A 375 -5.60 4.03 -20.36
N LYS A 376 -5.15 3.51 -19.22
CA LYS A 376 -3.94 4.01 -18.56
C LYS A 376 -2.77 3.04 -18.77
N PRO A 377 -1.55 3.53 -19.01
CA PRO A 377 -0.37 2.68 -19.26
C PRO A 377 0.32 2.21 -17.97
N TRP A 378 -0.30 2.39 -16.81
CA TRP A 378 0.22 2.03 -15.49
C TRP A 378 -0.80 1.21 -14.70
N TYR A 379 -0.33 0.48 -13.67
CA TYR A 379 -1.13 -0.39 -12.84
C TYR A 379 -1.39 0.23 -11.46
N LEU A 380 -2.60 0.09 -10.95
CA LEU A 380 -2.91 0.35 -9.53
C LEU A 380 -2.35 -0.76 -8.64
N SER A 381 -2.33 -1.99 -9.12
CA SER A 381 -1.67 -3.10 -8.45
C SER A 381 -1.04 -4.04 -9.46
N ARG A 382 0.21 -4.46 -9.22
CA ARG A 382 0.97 -5.34 -10.11
C ARG A 382 1.75 -6.38 -9.32
N ARG A 383 1.38 -7.64 -9.54
CA ARG A 383 2.07 -8.82 -9.00
C ARG A 383 2.24 -9.84 -10.11
N THR A 384 3.46 -10.26 -10.38
CA THR A 384 3.77 -11.26 -11.42
C THR A 384 4.83 -12.24 -10.93
N ALA A 385 4.80 -13.45 -11.45
CA ALA A 385 5.80 -14.47 -11.13
C ALA A 385 7.19 -14.11 -11.68
N GLU A 386 7.24 -13.46 -12.85
CA GLU A 386 8.50 -13.03 -13.47
C GLU A 386 9.25 -11.95 -12.63
N GLU A 387 8.51 -11.17 -11.87
CA GLU A 387 9.03 -10.11 -11.00
C GLU A 387 9.19 -10.58 -9.54
N ASP A 388 9.04 -11.88 -9.28
CA ASP A 388 9.11 -12.46 -7.95
C ASP A 388 8.17 -11.79 -6.94
N SER A 389 6.99 -11.38 -7.42
CA SER A 389 6.00 -10.64 -6.62
C SER A 389 4.65 -11.35 -6.50
N ALA A 390 4.45 -12.49 -7.16
CA ALA A 390 3.22 -13.26 -7.10
C ALA A 390 2.84 -13.61 -5.65
N ALA A 391 1.53 -13.69 -5.37
CA ALA A 391 1.08 -14.29 -4.12
C ALA A 391 1.29 -15.80 -4.20
N CYS A 392 1.81 -16.40 -3.15
CA CYS A 392 2.17 -17.82 -3.13
C CYS A 392 1.25 -18.60 -2.20
N LEU A 393 0.77 -19.75 -2.70
CA LEU A 393 0.02 -20.74 -1.94
C LEU A 393 0.63 -22.12 -2.22
N THR A 394 1.00 -22.86 -1.17
CA THR A 394 1.51 -24.23 -1.34
C THR A 394 0.37 -25.25 -1.37
N GLN A 395 0.62 -26.41 -1.99
CA GLN A 395 -0.32 -27.52 -1.97
C GLN A 395 -0.71 -27.93 -0.54
N ALA A 396 0.22 -27.86 0.40
CA ALA A 396 -0.03 -28.20 1.81
C ALA A 396 -0.91 -27.17 2.55
N GLN A 397 -0.87 -25.91 2.12
CA GLN A 397 -1.69 -24.82 2.69
C GLN A 397 -3.11 -24.80 2.12
N TRP A 398 -3.26 -25.27 0.88
CA TRP A 398 -4.55 -25.24 0.21
C TRP A 398 -5.54 -26.24 0.81
N LYS A 399 -6.78 -25.85 0.88
CA LYS A 399 -7.95 -26.66 1.19
C LYS A 399 -9.17 -26.06 0.48
N PRO A 400 -10.21 -26.86 0.18
CA PRO A 400 -11.46 -26.32 -0.39
C PRO A 400 -11.99 -25.13 0.39
N GLY A 401 -12.32 -24.05 -0.31
CA GLY A 401 -12.78 -22.79 0.27
C GLY A 401 -11.66 -21.90 0.80
N THR A 402 -10.39 -22.11 0.38
CA THR A 402 -9.29 -21.18 0.66
C THR A 402 -9.58 -19.82 0.04
N GLN A 403 -9.48 -18.76 0.83
CA GLN A 403 -9.69 -17.38 0.43
C GLN A 403 -8.38 -16.60 0.55
N LEU A 404 -8.01 -15.91 -0.52
CA LEU A 404 -6.80 -15.10 -0.58
C LEU A 404 -7.15 -13.65 -0.88
N TYR A 405 -6.81 -12.75 0.02
CA TYR A 405 -6.90 -11.32 -0.23
C TYR A 405 -5.71 -10.88 -1.09
N LEU A 406 -5.97 -10.43 -2.30
CA LEU A 406 -4.93 -10.13 -3.27
C LEU A 406 -4.51 -8.66 -3.25
N SER A 407 -5.47 -7.73 -3.27
CA SER A 407 -5.20 -6.29 -3.35
C SER A 407 -6.46 -5.46 -3.12
N SER A 408 -6.27 -4.17 -2.85
CA SER A 408 -7.33 -3.15 -2.96
C SER A 408 -7.01 -2.18 -4.08
N VAL A 409 -8.04 -1.72 -4.79
CA VAL A 409 -7.95 -0.62 -5.73
C VAL A 409 -8.98 0.45 -5.38
N PHE A 410 -8.57 1.71 -5.50
CA PHE A 410 -9.45 2.85 -5.32
C PHE A 410 -9.66 3.52 -6.67
N LEU A 411 -10.92 3.74 -7.02
CA LEU A 411 -11.31 4.37 -8.27
C LEU A 411 -11.83 5.79 -8.00
N ALA A 412 -11.64 6.68 -8.97
CA ALA A 412 -11.96 8.08 -8.80
C ALA A 412 -12.51 8.70 -10.09
N GLU A 413 -13.56 9.50 -9.95
CA GLU A 413 -14.19 10.24 -11.05
C GLU A 413 -13.19 11.16 -11.76
N PHE A 414 -12.32 11.86 -11.01
CA PHE A 414 -11.26 12.71 -11.58
C PHE A 414 -10.24 11.95 -12.44
N GLY A 415 -10.22 10.63 -12.35
CA GLY A 415 -9.31 9.76 -13.11
C GLY A 415 -9.90 9.21 -14.39
N LYS A 416 -11.16 9.51 -14.72
CA LYS A 416 -11.81 9.13 -15.97
C LYS A 416 -11.04 9.69 -17.18
N VAL A 417 -10.96 8.91 -18.24
CA VAL A 417 -10.38 9.35 -19.53
C VAL A 417 -11.39 10.23 -20.27
N ASP A 418 -12.64 9.84 -20.19
CA ASP A 418 -13.76 10.58 -20.76
C ASP A 418 -14.79 10.81 -19.63
N PRO A 419 -14.94 12.06 -19.17
CA PRO A 419 -15.88 12.40 -18.09
C PRO A 419 -17.34 12.10 -18.42
N GLU A 420 -17.71 12.10 -19.70
CA GLU A 420 -19.09 11.88 -20.16
C GLU A 420 -19.50 10.40 -20.12
N LEU A 421 -18.53 9.48 -20.06
CA LEU A 421 -18.84 8.06 -19.95
C LEU A 421 -19.38 7.71 -18.55
N PRO A 422 -20.49 6.97 -18.47
CA PRO A 422 -20.99 6.50 -17.19
C PRO A 422 -20.02 5.50 -16.57
N GLY A 423 -19.90 5.56 -15.26
CA GLY A 423 -19.15 4.57 -14.49
C GLY A 423 -17.63 4.69 -14.52
N LEU A 424 -17.02 3.89 -13.68
CA LEU A 424 -15.57 3.75 -13.50
C LEU A 424 -15.14 2.40 -14.06
N ALA A 425 -14.27 2.40 -15.07
CA ALA A 425 -13.84 1.18 -15.73
C ALA A 425 -12.38 0.85 -15.44
N TYR A 426 -12.11 -0.42 -15.16
CA TYR A 426 -10.78 -0.96 -14.95
C TYR A 426 -10.68 -2.39 -15.50
N SER A 427 -9.46 -2.83 -15.76
CA SER A 427 -9.15 -4.21 -16.13
C SER A 427 -8.48 -4.93 -14.97
N LEU A 428 -8.79 -6.21 -14.83
CA LEU A 428 -8.18 -7.10 -13.87
C LEU A 428 -7.68 -8.35 -14.60
N THR A 429 -6.37 -8.56 -14.61
CA THR A 429 -5.79 -9.80 -15.11
C THR A 429 -5.44 -10.69 -13.92
N LEU A 430 -5.98 -11.90 -13.92
CA LEU A 430 -5.64 -12.95 -12.97
C LEU A 430 -4.85 -14.04 -13.67
N GLY A 431 -3.72 -14.44 -13.07
CA GLY A 431 -2.96 -15.61 -13.47
C GLY A 431 -2.76 -16.55 -12.29
N VAL A 432 -2.84 -17.85 -12.51
CA VAL A 432 -2.43 -18.88 -11.55
C VAL A 432 -1.47 -19.80 -12.25
N ARG A 433 -0.20 -19.77 -11.84
CA ARG A 433 0.89 -20.53 -12.41
C ARG A 433 1.44 -21.54 -11.41
N VAL A 434 1.77 -22.72 -11.89
CA VAL A 434 2.58 -23.71 -11.15
C VAL A 434 3.89 -23.87 -11.91
N PRO A 435 5.05 -23.55 -11.32
CA PRO A 435 6.34 -23.72 -11.99
C PRO A 435 6.65 -25.19 -12.24
N ASP A 436 6.52 -26.02 -11.22
CA ASP A 436 6.76 -27.45 -11.23
C ASP A 436 5.93 -28.18 -10.17
N TYR A 437 5.82 -29.49 -10.33
CA TYR A 437 5.28 -30.42 -9.33
C TYR A 437 6.42 -31.31 -8.87
N GLU A 438 6.64 -31.37 -7.57
CA GLU A 438 7.67 -32.19 -6.95
C GLU A 438 7.05 -33.33 -6.16
N ILE A 439 7.46 -34.58 -6.44
CA ILE A 439 7.04 -35.75 -5.67
C ILE A 439 8.10 -36.00 -4.60
N ASP A 440 7.70 -35.91 -3.33
CA ASP A 440 8.58 -36.17 -2.18
C ASP A 440 8.71 -37.67 -1.91
N LYS A 441 9.79 -38.25 -2.42
CA LYS A 441 10.08 -39.69 -2.29
C LYS A 441 10.94 -39.95 -1.05
N ARG A 442 10.36 -40.66 -0.08
CA ARG A 442 10.95 -40.91 1.24
C ARG A 442 12.35 -41.52 1.26
N PHE A 443 12.78 -42.21 0.18
CA PHE A 443 14.06 -42.92 0.09
C PHE A 443 14.81 -42.76 -1.23
N TRP A 444 14.29 -41.93 -2.16
CA TRP A 444 14.84 -41.72 -3.51
C TRP A 444 14.90 -40.23 -3.83
N PRO A 445 15.73 -39.80 -4.79
CA PRO A 445 15.67 -38.42 -5.24
C PRO A 445 14.26 -38.02 -5.69
N ASN A 446 13.85 -36.80 -5.35
CA ASN A 446 12.54 -36.25 -5.74
C ASN A 446 12.39 -36.24 -7.27
N SER A 447 11.18 -36.45 -7.75
CA SER A 447 10.86 -36.34 -9.17
C SER A 447 10.15 -35.03 -9.41
N HIS A 448 10.57 -34.34 -10.49
CA HIS A 448 10.01 -33.05 -10.90
C HIS A 448 9.26 -33.21 -12.21
N TYR A 449 8.10 -32.56 -12.31
CA TYR A 449 7.28 -32.46 -13.51
C TYR A 449 7.06 -30.99 -13.82
N GLU A 450 7.25 -30.61 -15.09
CA GLU A 450 7.07 -29.24 -15.54
C GLU A 450 5.61 -28.80 -15.34
N GLY A 451 5.43 -27.62 -14.78
CA GLY A 451 4.13 -27.01 -14.60
C GLY A 451 3.82 -25.98 -15.70
N SER A 452 2.69 -25.34 -15.56
CA SER A 452 2.22 -24.31 -16.52
C SER A 452 1.27 -23.34 -15.85
N TYR A 453 0.70 -22.43 -16.64
CA TYR A 453 -0.46 -21.67 -16.18
C TYR A 453 -1.69 -22.58 -16.11
N LEU A 454 -2.28 -22.69 -14.93
CA LEU A 454 -3.57 -23.32 -14.73
C LEU A 454 -4.70 -22.41 -15.24
N TYR A 455 -4.54 -21.10 -15.04
CA TYR A 455 -5.50 -20.09 -15.45
C TYR A 455 -4.77 -18.79 -15.79
N ARG A 456 -5.21 -18.11 -16.83
CA ARG A 456 -4.81 -16.72 -17.13
C ARG A 456 -5.86 -16.08 -18.02
N ASP A 457 -6.53 -15.07 -17.49
CA ASP A 457 -7.50 -14.28 -18.25
C ASP A 457 -7.58 -12.85 -17.73
N THR A 458 -8.15 -11.96 -18.53
CA THR A 458 -8.38 -10.56 -18.20
C THR A 458 -9.87 -10.27 -18.25
N VAL A 459 -10.39 -9.70 -17.18
CA VAL A 459 -11.76 -9.18 -17.11
C VAL A 459 -11.72 -7.66 -17.16
N ILE A 460 -12.62 -7.07 -17.96
CA ILE A 460 -12.91 -5.65 -17.95
C ILE A 460 -14.16 -5.46 -17.11
N ILE A 461 -14.11 -4.54 -16.14
CA ILE A 461 -15.17 -4.28 -15.19
C ILE A 461 -15.53 -2.81 -15.28
N GLN A 462 -16.81 -2.51 -15.34
CA GLN A 462 -17.37 -1.16 -15.28
C GLN A 462 -18.33 -1.08 -14.10
N LEU A 463 -18.09 -0.10 -13.22
CA LEU A 463 -18.87 0.16 -12.01
C LEU A 463 -19.56 1.51 -12.15
N GLU A 464 -20.88 1.54 -11.99
CA GLU A 464 -21.66 2.77 -11.95
C GLU A 464 -22.27 2.90 -10.55
N ARG A 465 -21.95 4.01 -9.88
CA ARG A 465 -22.47 4.32 -8.55
C ARG A 465 -23.96 4.69 -8.64
N PRO A 466 -24.74 4.41 -7.58
CA PRO A 466 -26.08 4.97 -7.46
C PRO A 466 -26.02 6.52 -7.49
N THR A 467 -26.78 7.14 -8.37
CA THR A 467 -26.85 8.61 -8.51
C THR A 467 -28.17 9.19 -8.01
N ASP A 468 -29.16 8.33 -7.78
CA ASP A 468 -30.53 8.69 -7.43
C ASP A 468 -30.85 8.52 -5.93
N GLY A 469 -29.81 8.31 -5.11
CA GLY A 469 -29.99 8.00 -3.68
C GLY A 469 -30.43 6.57 -3.40
N SER A 470 -30.50 5.72 -4.44
CA SER A 470 -30.66 4.27 -4.29
C SER A 470 -29.31 3.62 -3.94
N ASP A 471 -29.34 2.45 -3.32
CA ASP A 471 -28.13 1.64 -3.09
C ASP A 471 -27.82 0.69 -4.27
N GLN A 472 -28.45 0.91 -5.43
CA GLN A 472 -28.32 0.01 -6.57
C GLN A 472 -27.11 0.35 -7.45
N TRP A 473 -26.05 -0.41 -7.29
CA TRP A 473 -24.90 -0.38 -8.17
C TRP A 473 -25.20 -1.08 -9.49
N THR A 474 -24.77 -0.48 -10.60
CA THR A 474 -24.75 -1.15 -11.89
C THR A 474 -23.35 -1.63 -12.20
N ILE A 475 -23.20 -2.96 -12.43
CA ILE A 475 -21.93 -3.58 -12.73
C ILE A 475 -22.04 -4.31 -14.05
N ARG A 476 -21.04 -4.06 -14.91
CA ARG A 476 -20.88 -4.76 -16.19
C ARG A 476 -19.48 -5.35 -16.25
N TYR A 477 -19.36 -6.56 -16.75
CA TYR A 477 -18.06 -7.19 -16.95
C TYR A 477 -18.00 -8.02 -18.23
N ALA A 478 -16.80 -8.21 -18.75
CA ALA A 478 -16.51 -9.11 -19.85
C ALA A 478 -15.13 -9.73 -19.69
N TRP A 479 -15.05 -11.05 -19.80
CA TRP A 479 -13.78 -11.77 -19.89
C TRP A 479 -13.23 -11.71 -21.31
N GLN A 480 -11.92 -11.52 -21.46
CA GLN A 480 -11.27 -11.36 -22.76
C GLN A 480 -11.30 -12.65 -23.58
N ASN A 481 -11.11 -13.81 -22.98
CA ASN A 481 -11.06 -15.10 -23.67
C ASN A 481 -12.46 -15.63 -24.06
N THR A 482 -13.52 -15.15 -23.45
CA THR A 482 -14.91 -15.54 -23.81
C THR A 482 -15.48 -14.75 -24.98
N GLY A 483 -14.69 -13.86 -25.58
CA GLY A 483 -15.05 -13.04 -26.73
C GLY A 483 -15.74 -11.74 -26.38
N MET A 484 -15.20 -10.63 -26.89
CA MET A 484 -15.70 -9.27 -26.64
C MET A 484 -17.12 -8.99 -27.18
N ASN A 485 -17.75 -9.96 -27.84
CA ASN A 485 -19.11 -9.84 -28.37
C ASN A 485 -20.20 -10.37 -27.44
N THR A 486 -19.85 -10.88 -26.29
CA THR A 486 -20.85 -11.26 -25.31
C THR A 486 -21.41 -10.00 -24.66
N ALA A 487 -22.72 -9.83 -24.80
CA ALA A 487 -23.47 -8.79 -24.10
C ALA A 487 -23.01 -8.73 -22.64
N THR A 488 -22.70 -7.53 -22.17
CA THR A 488 -22.42 -7.26 -20.75
C THR A 488 -23.49 -7.96 -19.91
N ILE A 489 -23.09 -8.98 -19.17
CA ILE A 489 -24.01 -9.72 -18.31
C ILE A 489 -24.21 -8.85 -17.06
N PRO A 490 -25.46 -8.45 -16.75
CA PRO A 490 -25.74 -7.82 -15.47
C PRO A 490 -25.44 -8.85 -14.37
N LEU A 491 -24.54 -8.50 -13.48
CA LEU A 491 -24.21 -9.33 -12.33
C LEU A 491 -25.31 -9.26 -11.29
N GLN A 492 -25.62 -10.41 -10.71
CA GLN A 492 -26.34 -10.47 -9.45
C GLN A 492 -25.36 -10.05 -8.35
N ALA A 493 -25.36 -8.78 -8.00
CA ALA A 493 -24.64 -8.30 -6.86
C ALA A 493 -25.39 -8.66 -5.58
N LYS A 494 -24.70 -9.25 -4.61
CA LYS A 494 -25.24 -9.42 -3.26
C LYS A 494 -25.02 -8.13 -2.51
N GLU A 495 -26.08 -7.47 -2.09
CA GLU A 495 -26.00 -6.32 -1.19
C GLU A 495 -25.40 -6.75 0.15
N LEU A 496 -24.48 -5.93 0.66
CA LEU A 496 -23.91 -6.08 2.00
C LEU A 496 -24.56 -5.05 2.91
N ASP A 497 -24.71 -5.38 4.18
CA ASP A 497 -25.19 -4.44 5.19
C ASP A 497 -24.32 -3.17 5.18
N GLY A 498 -24.90 -2.05 4.72
CA GLY A 498 -24.31 -0.74 4.88
C GLY A 498 -23.48 -0.16 3.72
N SER A 499 -23.94 -0.05 2.52
CA SER A 499 -23.33 0.71 1.40
C SER A 499 -22.36 0.00 0.46
N GLY A 500 -22.30 -1.32 0.49
CA GLY A 500 -21.41 -2.08 -0.39
C GLY A 500 -22.11 -3.24 -1.09
N ILE A 501 -21.47 -3.78 -2.12
CA ILE A 501 -21.92 -4.96 -2.84
C ILE A 501 -20.79 -5.97 -3.00
N GLN A 502 -21.15 -7.24 -3.01
CA GLN A 502 -20.26 -8.35 -3.34
C GLN A 502 -20.54 -8.81 -4.78
N VAL A 503 -19.47 -8.92 -5.55
CA VAL A 503 -19.49 -9.38 -6.94
C VAL A 503 -18.67 -10.64 -7.06
N LEU A 504 -19.22 -11.69 -7.63
CA LEU A 504 -18.57 -12.97 -7.83
C LEU A 504 -18.36 -13.22 -9.32
N LEU A 505 -17.09 -13.34 -9.72
CA LEU A 505 -16.68 -13.61 -11.11
C LEU A 505 -16.12 -15.04 -11.15
N PRO A 506 -16.87 -16.03 -11.65
CA PRO A 506 -16.40 -17.41 -11.66
C PRO A 506 -15.19 -17.60 -12.55
N ILE A 507 -14.28 -18.46 -12.10
CA ILE A 507 -13.14 -18.95 -12.87
C ILE A 507 -13.18 -20.48 -12.92
N ASP A 508 -12.96 -21.03 -14.11
CA ASP A 508 -12.84 -22.46 -14.35
C ASP A 508 -11.86 -22.69 -15.48
N SER A 509 -10.77 -23.38 -15.20
CA SER A 509 -9.77 -23.73 -16.20
C SER A 509 -10.08 -25.00 -16.97
N ASP A 510 -11.07 -25.78 -16.52
CA ASP A 510 -11.48 -27.05 -17.13
C ASP A 510 -12.66 -26.88 -18.09
N VAL A 511 -12.57 -25.87 -18.96
CA VAL A 511 -13.65 -25.55 -19.94
C VAL A 511 -13.96 -26.71 -20.88
N HIS A 512 -13.01 -27.61 -21.11
CA HIS A 512 -13.16 -28.76 -22.02
C HIS A 512 -13.39 -30.10 -21.32
N GLY A 513 -13.49 -30.11 -19.98
CA GLY A 513 -13.79 -31.31 -19.20
C GLY A 513 -12.72 -32.38 -19.29
N ASN A 514 -11.43 -32.00 -19.31
CA ASN A 514 -10.33 -32.97 -19.31
C ASN A 514 -9.97 -33.38 -17.89
N PRO A 515 -10.40 -34.58 -17.42
CA PRO A 515 -10.17 -35.00 -16.05
C PRO A 515 -8.69 -35.32 -15.74
N ASP A 516 -7.86 -35.46 -16.77
CA ASP A 516 -6.45 -35.82 -16.63
C ASP A 516 -5.55 -34.57 -16.50
N ALA A 517 -6.04 -33.39 -16.87
CA ALA A 517 -5.31 -32.14 -16.78
C ALA A 517 -5.38 -31.52 -15.37
N ALA A 518 -4.33 -30.77 -15.02
CA ALA A 518 -4.37 -29.87 -13.89
C ALA A 518 -5.47 -28.82 -14.08
N ALA A 519 -6.18 -28.46 -13.02
CA ALA A 519 -7.24 -27.48 -13.10
C ALA A 519 -7.40 -26.68 -11.82
N ILE A 520 -7.96 -25.47 -11.96
CA ILE A 520 -8.44 -24.63 -10.86
C ILE A 520 -9.89 -24.22 -11.11
N LYS A 521 -10.73 -24.31 -10.07
CA LYS A 521 -12.09 -23.75 -10.03
C LYS A 521 -12.25 -22.87 -8.80
N GLY A 522 -13.02 -21.82 -8.96
CA GLY A 522 -13.28 -20.86 -7.90
C GLY A 522 -13.89 -19.57 -8.45
N GLN A 523 -13.59 -18.47 -7.80
CA GLN A 523 -14.11 -17.16 -8.22
C GLN A 523 -13.19 -16.02 -7.78
N VAL A 524 -13.17 -14.96 -8.59
CA VAL A 524 -12.70 -13.65 -8.14
C VAL A 524 -13.86 -12.98 -7.43
N ARG A 525 -13.70 -12.68 -6.16
CA ARG A 525 -14.67 -11.97 -5.34
C ARG A 525 -14.25 -10.52 -5.17
N LEU A 526 -15.10 -9.60 -5.59
CA LEU A 526 -14.91 -8.17 -5.45
C LEU A 526 -15.87 -7.65 -4.37
N MET A 527 -15.29 -6.97 -3.38
CA MET A 527 -16.04 -6.24 -2.37
C MET A 527 -16.00 -4.77 -2.76
N VAL A 528 -17.11 -4.23 -3.25
CA VAL A 528 -17.22 -2.87 -3.78
C VAL A 528 -18.00 -2.01 -2.81
N SER A 529 -17.44 -0.88 -2.42
CA SER A 529 -18.08 0.07 -1.51
C SER A 529 -17.84 1.51 -1.94
N THR A 530 -18.74 2.40 -1.53
CA THR A 530 -18.55 3.84 -1.66
C THR A 530 -17.38 4.29 -0.80
N TRP A 531 -16.51 5.13 -1.37
CA TRP A 531 -15.38 5.72 -0.68
C TRP A 531 -15.49 7.25 -0.70
N ASN A 532 -15.23 7.92 0.42
CA ASN A 532 -15.46 9.36 0.60
C ASN A 532 -16.87 9.82 0.13
N PRO A 533 -17.96 9.34 0.72
CA PRO A 533 -19.31 9.63 0.26
C PRO A 533 -19.65 11.13 0.28
N GLU A 534 -19.02 11.90 1.16
CA GLU A 534 -19.24 13.33 1.31
C GLU A 534 -18.36 14.19 0.40
N GLY A 535 -17.39 13.58 -0.26
CA GLY A 535 -16.42 14.28 -1.12
C GLY A 535 -16.96 14.45 -2.53
N THR A 536 -17.53 15.60 -2.84
CA THR A 536 -17.68 16.02 -4.24
C THR A 536 -16.37 16.65 -4.69
N TRP A 537 -15.79 16.12 -5.76
CA TRP A 537 -14.72 16.78 -6.49
C TRP A 537 -15.26 18.11 -7.06
N PRO A 538 -14.56 19.24 -6.85
CA PRO A 538 -14.98 20.52 -7.44
C PRO A 538 -14.89 20.50 -8.96
#